data_3a3da0c617eb243085e316452f6e7143
#
_entry.id   3a3da0c617eb243085e316452f6e7143
#
_cell.length_a   1.000
_cell.length_b   1.000
_cell.length_c   1.000
_cell.angle_alpha   90.00
_cell.angle_beta   90.00
_cell.angle_gamma   90.00
#
_symmetry.space_group_name_H-M   'P 1'
#
loop_
_entity.id
_entity.type
_entity.pdbx_description
1 polymer ?
#
loop_
_entity_poly.entity_id
_entity_poly.type
_entity_poly.pdbx_seq_one_letter_code
_entity_poly.pdbx_strand_id
1 'polypeptide(L)'
;MNLDVPLYSQTMDFSCGPACVAMALKYFNFVSEMNRDLEVELWRETTAVEMKGAGRYGVCAPLAVRGLHPHIITDNPGLGLIERAKTYVKASNGNEHYLEFFHDMQKRVCALNGTTEEVHKPTLQDIREALQADRVCIALVSTIIFEEEDEDIPHWIVITGEENGILTVNNPIDEDSSKAHRPIYFEDLYTNVEMYKETTLITVGKKSLDKDLVPEPVLSDKYLEYVR
;
A
#
# COMPACT_ATOMS: atom_id res chain seq x y z
N MET A 1 3.13 -14.43 15.06
CA MET A 1 4.44 -13.76 14.86
C MET A 1 4.19 -12.28 14.67
N ASN A 2 4.96 -11.39 15.33
CA ASN A 2 4.75 -9.95 15.25
C ASN A 2 6.02 -9.26 14.79
N LEU A 3 5.88 -8.30 13.88
CA LEU A 3 6.93 -7.39 13.44
C LEU A 3 6.80 -6.07 14.24
N ASP A 4 7.91 -5.53 14.69
CA ASP A 4 7.94 -4.25 15.43
C ASP A 4 7.91 -3.05 14.44
N VAL A 5 6.84 -2.98 13.65
CA VAL A 5 6.62 -1.88 12.71
C VAL A 5 6.07 -0.70 13.49
N PRO A 6 6.75 0.45 13.52
CA PRO A 6 6.26 1.60 14.27
C PRO A 6 5.01 2.21 13.63
N LEU A 7 4.04 2.64 14.44
CA LEU A 7 2.87 3.39 13.97
C LEU A 7 3.30 4.81 13.54
N TYR A 8 2.76 5.27 12.43
CA TYR A 8 2.78 6.66 12.00
C TYR A 8 1.35 7.12 11.69
N SER A 9 0.89 8.14 12.40
CA SER A 9 -0.42 8.74 12.19
C SER A 9 -0.36 9.69 11.00
N GLN A 10 -1.23 9.48 10.01
CA GLN A 10 -1.34 10.38 8.86
C GLN A 10 -1.72 11.79 9.29
N THR A 11 -1.21 12.80 8.59
CA THR A 11 -1.50 14.20 8.89
C THR A 11 -2.46 14.85 7.89
N MET A 12 -2.89 14.10 6.88
CA MET A 12 -3.85 14.51 5.84
C MET A 12 -4.89 13.39 5.64
N ASP A 13 -6.15 13.76 5.40
CA ASP A 13 -7.29 12.83 5.30
C ASP A 13 -7.16 11.77 4.20
N PHE A 14 -6.24 11.94 3.27
CA PHE A 14 -6.05 11.10 2.08
C PHE A 14 -4.68 10.42 2.02
N SER A 15 -3.86 10.48 3.06
CA SER A 15 -2.46 10.02 3.05
C SER A 15 -2.22 8.67 3.74
N CYS A 16 -3.25 7.84 3.88
CA CYS A 16 -3.11 6.50 4.46
C CYS A 16 -2.06 5.63 3.73
N GLY A 17 -2.04 5.65 2.39
CA GLY A 17 -1.02 4.97 1.60
C GLY A 17 0.40 5.46 1.89
N PRO A 18 0.70 6.77 1.76
CA PRO A 18 1.96 7.37 2.17
C PRO A 18 2.40 7.02 3.60
N ALA A 19 1.47 7.05 4.56
CA ALA A 19 1.75 6.70 5.95
C ALA A 19 2.17 5.21 6.10
N CYS A 20 1.47 4.30 5.40
CA CYS A 20 1.87 2.88 5.36
C CYS A 20 3.25 2.68 4.72
N VAL A 21 3.56 3.42 3.65
CA VAL A 21 4.88 3.42 3.02
C VAL A 21 5.95 3.92 4.00
N ALA A 22 5.69 5.02 4.72
CA ALA A 22 6.61 5.56 5.73
C ALA A 22 6.89 4.54 6.84
N MET A 23 5.87 3.85 7.35
CA MET A 23 6.01 2.79 8.36
C MET A 23 6.89 1.64 7.84
N ALA A 24 6.68 1.17 6.60
CA ALA A 24 7.50 0.14 5.99
C ALA A 24 8.97 0.60 5.80
N LEU A 25 9.18 1.82 5.28
CA LEU A 25 10.52 2.38 5.11
C LEU A 25 11.26 2.53 6.46
N LYS A 26 10.55 2.94 7.52
CA LYS A 26 11.11 3.05 8.86
C LYS A 26 11.50 1.69 9.42
N TYR A 27 10.63 0.68 9.29
CA TYR A 27 10.90 -0.69 9.73
C TYR A 27 12.18 -1.25 9.09
N PHE A 28 12.36 -1.03 7.78
CA PHE A 28 13.54 -1.49 7.07
C PHE A 28 14.78 -0.59 7.20
N ASN A 29 14.70 0.51 7.96
CA ASN A 29 15.76 1.50 8.18
C ASN A 29 16.18 2.26 6.90
N PHE A 30 15.24 2.54 5.99
CA PHE A 30 15.44 3.41 4.84
C PHE A 30 15.27 4.89 5.19
N VAL A 31 14.60 5.19 6.29
CA VAL A 31 14.42 6.54 6.82
C VAL A 31 14.76 6.58 8.31
N SER A 32 15.33 7.69 8.77
CA SER A 32 15.71 7.87 10.17
C SER A 32 14.51 8.17 11.07
N GLU A 33 13.52 8.88 10.55
CA GLU A 33 12.30 9.25 11.25
C GLU A 33 11.12 9.33 10.28
N MET A 34 9.92 9.24 10.82
CA MET A 34 8.67 9.49 10.11
C MET A 34 8.14 10.85 10.57
N ASN A 35 7.91 11.74 9.62
CA ASN A 35 7.41 13.08 9.87
C ASN A 35 6.55 13.57 8.70
N ARG A 36 5.94 14.73 8.86
CA ARG A 36 5.05 15.30 7.85
C ARG A 36 5.75 15.60 6.52
N ASP A 37 7.02 15.98 6.54
CA ASP A 37 7.77 16.28 5.30
C ASP A 37 7.95 15.01 4.47
N LEU A 38 8.33 13.90 5.11
CA LEU A 38 8.39 12.58 4.47
C LEU A 38 7.01 12.14 3.94
N GLU A 39 5.95 12.34 4.74
CA GLU A 39 4.58 11.99 4.31
C GLU A 39 4.16 12.75 3.05
N VAL A 40 4.43 14.05 2.97
CA VAL A 40 4.14 14.89 1.79
C VAL A 40 4.98 14.48 0.59
N GLU A 41 6.26 14.15 0.77
CA GLU A 41 7.13 13.62 -0.28
C GLU A 41 6.54 12.31 -0.82
N LEU A 42 6.26 11.36 0.05
CA LEU A 42 5.67 10.08 -0.32
C LEU A 42 4.28 10.24 -0.95
N TRP A 43 3.47 11.18 -0.49
CA TRP A 43 2.19 11.46 -1.12
C TRP A 43 2.34 11.88 -2.59
N ARG A 44 3.32 12.72 -2.92
CA ARG A 44 3.60 13.11 -4.30
C ARG A 44 4.03 11.93 -5.18
N GLU A 45 4.68 10.93 -4.61
CA GLU A 45 5.10 9.72 -5.32
C GLU A 45 3.98 8.69 -5.48
N THR A 46 3.08 8.58 -4.48
CA THR A 46 2.04 7.54 -4.42
C THR A 46 0.74 7.95 -5.12
N THR A 47 0.44 9.25 -5.15
CA THR A 47 -0.89 9.73 -5.55
C THR A 47 -1.15 9.62 -7.05
N ALA A 48 -2.40 9.37 -7.41
CA ALA A 48 -2.93 9.70 -8.72
C ALA A 48 -3.62 11.08 -8.63
N VAL A 49 -3.17 12.03 -9.44
CA VAL A 49 -3.46 13.47 -9.30
C VAL A 49 -4.92 13.80 -9.02
N GLU A 50 -5.85 13.19 -9.72
CA GLU A 50 -7.29 13.48 -9.57
C GLU A 50 -7.92 12.80 -8.33
N MET A 51 -7.29 11.76 -7.78
CA MET A 51 -7.85 10.95 -6.69
C MET A 51 -7.39 11.42 -5.31
N LYS A 52 -6.25 12.11 -5.21
CA LYS A 52 -5.51 12.44 -3.98
C LYS A 52 -5.02 11.22 -3.19
N GLY A 53 -5.70 10.07 -3.27
CA GLY A 53 -5.30 8.81 -2.65
C GLY A 53 -4.33 8.00 -3.51
N ALA A 54 -3.95 6.82 -3.05
CA ALA A 54 -3.03 5.91 -3.70
C ALA A 54 -3.71 4.60 -4.11
N GLY A 55 -3.52 4.16 -5.36
CA GLY A 55 -3.79 2.80 -5.80
C GLY A 55 -2.64 1.86 -5.39
N ARG A 56 -2.80 0.54 -5.60
CA ARG A 56 -1.80 -0.47 -5.19
C ARG A 56 -0.41 -0.23 -5.79
N TYR A 57 -0.30 0.14 -7.05
CA TYR A 57 1.01 0.45 -7.66
C TYR A 57 1.59 1.77 -7.13
N GLY A 58 0.73 2.73 -6.76
CA GLY A 58 1.17 3.96 -6.09
C GLY A 58 1.83 3.65 -4.73
N VAL A 59 1.27 2.74 -3.94
CA VAL A 59 1.88 2.30 -2.68
C VAL A 59 3.18 1.53 -2.92
N CYS A 60 3.24 0.69 -3.97
CA CYS A 60 4.44 -0.11 -4.27
C CYS A 60 5.60 0.71 -4.85
N ALA A 61 5.33 1.69 -5.72
CA ALA A 61 6.36 2.39 -6.49
C ALA A 61 7.45 3.03 -5.61
N PRO A 62 7.16 3.82 -4.56
CA PRO A 62 8.19 4.42 -3.72
C PRO A 62 9.02 3.40 -2.92
N LEU A 63 8.45 2.24 -2.61
CA LEU A 63 9.14 1.13 -1.95
C LEU A 63 10.11 0.46 -2.93
N ALA A 64 9.63 0.16 -4.15
CA ALA A 64 10.40 -0.51 -5.17
C ALA A 64 11.60 0.32 -5.65
N VAL A 65 11.41 1.62 -5.93
CA VAL A 65 12.53 2.49 -6.36
C VAL A 65 13.60 2.68 -5.29
N ARG A 66 13.26 2.45 -4.03
CA ARG A 66 14.22 2.46 -2.90
C ARG A 66 14.90 1.11 -2.67
N GLY A 67 14.65 0.11 -3.52
CA GLY A 67 15.31 -1.20 -3.46
C GLY A 67 14.65 -2.20 -2.49
N LEU A 68 13.43 -1.94 -2.05
CA LEU A 68 12.58 -2.95 -1.45
C LEU A 68 11.86 -3.75 -2.54
N HIS A 69 11.36 -4.93 -2.20
CA HIS A 69 10.72 -5.83 -3.14
C HIS A 69 9.23 -6.02 -2.78
N PRO A 70 8.32 -5.13 -3.25
CA PRO A 70 6.90 -5.32 -3.10
C PRO A 70 6.43 -6.53 -3.90
N HIS A 71 5.47 -7.27 -3.33
CA HIS A 71 4.73 -8.33 -3.99
C HIS A 71 3.24 -8.08 -3.76
N ILE A 72 2.49 -7.98 -4.83
CA ILE A 72 1.06 -7.70 -4.83
C ILE A 72 0.29 -9.01 -4.94
N ILE A 73 -0.67 -9.22 -4.07
CA ILE A 73 -1.67 -10.29 -4.15
C ILE A 73 -3.02 -9.61 -4.28
N THR A 74 -3.73 -9.85 -5.39
CA THR A 74 -5.03 -9.22 -5.65
C THR A 74 -5.94 -10.13 -6.46
N ASP A 75 -7.25 -10.07 -6.21
CA ASP A 75 -8.25 -10.79 -6.99
C ASP A 75 -8.62 -10.05 -8.31
N ASN A 76 -8.15 -8.82 -8.50
CA ASN A 76 -8.40 -8.03 -9.69
C ASN A 76 -7.10 -7.44 -10.28
N PRO A 77 -6.53 -8.00 -11.35
CA PRO A 77 -5.32 -7.47 -12.00
C PRO A 77 -5.57 -6.23 -12.86
N GLY A 78 -6.83 -5.78 -13.00
CA GLY A 78 -7.24 -4.58 -13.74
C GLY A 78 -7.07 -3.30 -12.95
N LEU A 79 -7.93 -2.31 -13.21
CA LEU A 79 -7.87 -1.00 -12.56
C LEU A 79 -8.28 -1.02 -11.09
N GLY A 80 -9.15 -1.97 -10.67
CA GLY A 80 -9.57 -2.12 -9.27
C GLY A 80 -10.14 -0.82 -8.69
N LEU A 81 -9.53 -0.33 -7.60
CA LEU A 81 -9.90 0.91 -6.92
C LEU A 81 -9.92 2.12 -7.88
N ILE A 82 -9.03 2.17 -8.86
CA ILE A 82 -8.98 3.26 -9.85
C ILE A 82 -10.28 3.32 -10.68
N GLU A 83 -10.87 2.17 -11.01
CA GLU A 83 -12.15 2.14 -11.73
C GLU A 83 -13.30 2.76 -10.90
N ARG A 84 -13.30 2.54 -9.59
CA ARG A 84 -14.24 3.24 -8.69
C ARG A 84 -13.94 4.74 -8.66
N ALA A 85 -12.68 5.13 -8.50
CA ALA A 85 -12.26 6.53 -8.44
C ALA A 85 -12.65 7.31 -9.70
N LYS A 86 -12.58 6.72 -10.89
CA LYS A 86 -13.05 7.34 -12.16
C LYS A 86 -14.47 7.83 -12.08
N THR A 87 -15.37 7.10 -11.41
CA THR A 87 -16.78 7.51 -11.27
C THR A 87 -16.89 8.82 -10.48
N TYR A 88 -16.12 8.99 -9.41
CA TYR A 88 -16.11 10.20 -8.59
C TYR A 88 -15.45 11.37 -9.31
N VAL A 89 -14.32 11.14 -9.96
CA VAL A 89 -13.60 12.17 -10.74
C VAL A 89 -14.48 12.71 -11.85
N LYS A 90 -15.16 11.85 -12.59
CA LYS A 90 -16.10 12.24 -13.62
C LYS A 90 -17.28 13.05 -13.08
N ALA A 91 -17.84 12.66 -11.94
CA ALA A 91 -18.91 13.40 -11.27
C ALA A 91 -18.48 14.81 -10.83
N SER A 92 -17.19 15.01 -10.55
CA SER A 92 -16.57 16.28 -10.16
C SER A 92 -16.06 17.11 -11.36
N ASN A 93 -16.37 16.73 -12.60
CA ASN A 93 -15.83 17.31 -13.83
C ASN A 93 -14.29 17.23 -13.95
N GLY A 94 -13.66 16.29 -13.27
CA GLY A 94 -12.24 15.97 -13.43
C GLY A 94 -11.95 15.10 -14.65
N ASN A 95 -10.69 14.92 -14.97
CA ASN A 95 -10.28 14.10 -16.11
C ASN A 95 -9.93 12.66 -15.66
N GLU A 96 -10.89 11.76 -15.84
CA GLU A 96 -10.75 10.34 -15.47
C GLU A 96 -9.60 9.61 -16.19
N HIS A 97 -9.17 10.10 -17.37
CA HIS A 97 -8.05 9.50 -18.12
C HIS A 97 -6.71 9.69 -17.41
N TYR A 98 -6.56 10.71 -16.57
CA TYR A 98 -5.34 10.87 -15.77
C TYR A 98 -5.17 9.75 -14.75
N LEU A 99 -6.26 9.22 -14.20
CA LEU A 99 -6.19 8.09 -13.26
C LEU A 99 -5.61 6.83 -13.92
N GLU A 100 -6.07 6.49 -15.13
CA GLU A 100 -5.53 5.37 -15.90
C GLU A 100 -4.06 5.60 -16.26
N PHE A 101 -3.74 6.79 -16.73
CA PHE A 101 -2.35 7.15 -17.07
C PHE A 101 -1.41 7.00 -15.88
N PHE A 102 -1.78 7.53 -14.70
CA PHE A 102 -0.96 7.40 -13.49
C PHE A 102 -0.87 5.96 -13.01
N HIS A 103 -1.97 5.20 -13.06
CA HIS A 103 -1.98 3.77 -12.74
C HIS A 103 -0.98 3.00 -13.61
N ASP A 104 -1.05 3.19 -14.93
CA ASP A 104 -0.16 2.51 -15.87
C ASP A 104 1.30 2.95 -15.73
N MET A 105 1.54 4.22 -15.44
CA MET A 105 2.87 4.75 -15.16
C MET A 105 3.45 4.09 -13.90
N GLN A 106 2.72 4.09 -12.81
CA GLN A 106 3.14 3.48 -11.54
C GLN A 106 3.33 1.95 -11.68
N LYS A 107 2.46 1.26 -12.44
CA LYS A 107 2.61 -0.16 -12.76
C LYS A 107 3.92 -0.43 -13.50
N ARG A 108 4.29 0.40 -14.48
CA ARG A 108 5.58 0.29 -15.19
C ARG A 108 6.76 0.53 -14.26
N VAL A 109 6.69 1.54 -13.40
CA VAL A 109 7.74 1.80 -12.38
C VAL A 109 7.92 0.58 -11.48
N CYS A 110 6.83 -0.01 -10.99
CA CYS A 110 6.85 -1.21 -10.18
C CYS A 110 7.51 -2.39 -10.91
N ALA A 111 7.08 -2.67 -12.15
CA ALA A 111 7.63 -3.76 -12.95
C ALA A 111 9.14 -3.60 -13.23
N LEU A 112 9.58 -2.39 -13.55
CA LEU A 112 10.99 -2.08 -13.80
C LEU A 112 11.86 -2.21 -12.54
N ASN A 113 11.28 -2.12 -11.36
CA ASN A 113 11.97 -2.22 -10.08
C ASN A 113 11.68 -3.55 -9.33
N GLY A 114 11.24 -4.58 -10.05
CA GLY A 114 11.14 -5.94 -9.51
C GLY A 114 9.93 -6.20 -8.61
N THR A 115 8.88 -5.38 -8.68
CA THR A 115 7.60 -5.70 -8.06
C THR A 115 6.97 -6.91 -8.79
N THR A 116 6.52 -7.90 -8.04
CA THR A 116 5.81 -9.08 -8.55
C THR A 116 4.33 -9.01 -8.20
N GLU A 117 3.49 -9.74 -8.95
CA GLU A 117 2.04 -9.76 -8.75
C GLU A 117 1.49 -11.18 -8.91
N GLU A 118 0.63 -11.60 -7.97
CA GLU A 118 -0.16 -12.82 -8.04
C GLU A 118 -1.66 -12.50 -8.05
N VAL A 119 -2.42 -13.28 -8.84
CA VAL A 119 -3.86 -13.02 -9.03
C VAL A 119 -4.66 -14.08 -8.31
N HIS A 120 -5.02 -13.79 -7.08
CA HIS A 120 -5.99 -14.52 -6.27
C HIS A 120 -6.46 -13.63 -5.11
N LYS A 121 -7.57 -14.01 -4.47
CA LYS A 121 -8.03 -13.31 -3.26
C LYS A 121 -7.02 -13.55 -2.13
N PRO A 122 -6.48 -12.51 -1.48
CA PRO A 122 -5.55 -12.67 -0.38
C PRO A 122 -6.12 -13.53 0.75
N THR A 123 -5.30 -14.43 1.28
CA THR A 123 -5.67 -15.38 2.33
C THR A 123 -4.90 -15.11 3.62
N LEU A 124 -5.38 -15.69 4.73
CA LEU A 124 -4.63 -15.67 6.00
C LEU A 124 -3.25 -16.34 5.87
N GLN A 125 -3.13 -17.33 4.98
CA GLN A 125 -1.87 -18.03 4.75
C GLN A 125 -0.84 -17.11 4.08
N ASP A 126 -1.24 -16.27 3.12
CA ASP A 126 -0.35 -15.28 2.48
C ASP A 126 0.23 -14.31 3.52
N ILE A 127 -0.61 -13.85 4.46
CA ILE A 127 -0.16 -12.98 5.56
C ILE A 127 0.84 -13.72 6.46
N ARG A 128 0.55 -14.97 6.84
CA ARG A 128 1.46 -15.77 7.68
C ARG A 128 2.82 -15.99 7.04
N GLU A 129 2.82 -16.37 5.77
CA GLU A 129 4.05 -16.61 5.01
C GLU A 129 4.87 -15.31 4.86
N ALA A 130 4.21 -14.20 4.59
CA ALA A 130 4.87 -12.90 4.51
C ALA A 130 5.52 -12.51 5.85
N LEU A 131 4.77 -12.58 6.96
CA LEU A 131 5.29 -12.25 8.28
C LEU A 131 6.45 -13.18 8.68
N GLN A 132 6.38 -14.50 8.38
CA GLN A 132 7.44 -15.45 8.63
C GLN A 132 8.72 -15.16 7.81
N ALA A 133 8.54 -14.55 6.64
CA ALA A 133 9.63 -14.13 5.76
C ALA A 133 10.15 -12.72 6.07
N ASP A 134 9.79 -12.11 7.21
CA ASP A 134 10.16 -10.74 7.61
C ASP A 134 9.70 -9.70 6.57
N ARG A 135 8.47 -9.86 6.07
CA ARG A 135 7.85 -8.94 5.10
C ARG A 135 6.72 -8.17 5.78
N VAL A 136 6.74 -6.85 5.63
CA VAL A 136 5.65 -5.97 6.07
C VAL A 136 4.45 -6.17 5.14
N CYS A 137 3.27 -6.33 5.70
CA CYS A 137 2.02 -6.49 4.97
C CYS A 137 1.23 -5.17 4.98
N ILE A 138 0.82 -4.68 3.80
CA ILE A 138 -0.02 -3.49 3.64
C ILE A 138 -1.31 -3.93 2.94
N ALA A 139 -2.46 -3.71 3.57
CA ALA A 139 -3.75 -4.16 3.06
C ALA A 139 -4.67 -2.99 2.70
N LEU A 140 -5.41 -3.13 1.60
CA LEU A 140 -6.53 -2.26 1.27
C LEU A 140 -7.79 -2.78 1.99
N VAL A 141 -8.38 -1.93 2.81
CA VAL A 141 -9.56 -2.25 3.62
C VAL A 141 -10.62 -1.16 3.49
N SER A 142 -11.79 -1.41 4.04
CA SER A 142 -12.78 -0.37 4.34
C SER A 142 -12.55 0.19 5.74
N THR A 143 -12.67 1.51 5.92
CA THR A 143 -12.62 2.12 7.26
C THR A 143 -13.68 1.57 8.21
N ILE A 144 -14.81 1.07 7.69
CA ILE A 144 -15.92 0.53 8.48
C ILE A 144 -15.54 -0.68 9.37
N ILE A 145 -14.38 -1.30 9.11
CA ILE A 145 -13.87 -2.37 10.00
C ILE A 145 -13.38 -1.83 11.36
N PHE A 146 -13.25 -0.52 11.49
CA PHE A 146 -12.90 0.15 12.74
C PHE A 146 -14.16 0.74 13.35
N GLU A 147 -14.44 0.40 14.60
CA GLU A 147 -15.67 0.81 15.31
C GLU A 147 -15.84 2.33 15.44
N GLU A 148 -14.75 3.07 15.33
CA GLU A 148 -14.74 4.54 15.43
C GLU A 148 -15.16 5.24 14.14
N GLU A 149 -15.27 4.49 13.01
CA GLU A 149 -15.50 5.07 11.68
C GLU A 149 -16.92 4.76 11.19
N ASP A 150 -17.66 5.80 10.85
CA ASP A 150 -19.03 5.70 10.34
C ASP A 150 -19.10 5.66 8.79
N GLU A 151 -18.01 6.00 8.11
CA GLU A 151 -17.96 6.09 6.65
C GLU A 151 -17.19 4.94 6.01
N ASP A 152 -17.73 4.39 4.93
CA ASP A 152 -17.08 3.36 4.11
C ASP A 152 -16.13 4.00 3.09
N ILE A 153 -14.87 4.19 3.51
CA ILE A 153 -13.80 4.80 2.71
C ILE A 153 -12.71 3.77 2.44
N PRO A 154 -12.18 3.67 1.19
CA PRO A 154 -11.00 2.87 0.89
C PRO A 154 -9.79 3.34 1.71
N HIS A 155 -9.16 2.42 2.42
CA HIS A 155 -8.13 2.76 3.37
C HIS A 155 -6.98 1.74 3.35
N TRP A 156 -5.75 2.23 3.50
CA TRP A 156 -4.56 1.41 3.62
C TRP A 156 -4.13 1.28 5.07
N ILE A 157 -3.84 0.06 5.50
CA ILE A 157 -3.32 -0.26 6.84
C ILE A 157 -2.09 -1.14 6.75
N VAL A 158 -1.30 -1.19 7.83
CA VAL A 158 -0.16 -2.11 7.96
C VAL A 158 -0.52 -3.25 8.89
N ILE A 159 -0.42 -4.50 8.43
CA ILE A 159 -0.54 -5.68 9.27
C ILE A 159 0.85 -5.98 9.82
N THR A 160 0.97 -6.00 11.14
CA THR A 160 2.23 -6.17 11.87
C THR A 160 2.37 -7.54 12.50
N GLY A 161 1.27 -8.29 12.63
CA GLY A 161 1.30 -9.62 13.24
C GLY A 161 0.05 -10.44 12.98
N GLU A 162 0.16 -11.72 13.32
CA GLU A 162 -0.96 -12.68 13.28
C GLU A 162 -0.80 -13.73 14.35
N GLU A 163 -1.90 -14.04 15.05
CA GLU A 163 -2.02 -15.15 15.99
C GLU A 163 -3.45 -15.69 15.99
N ASN A 164 -3.62 -16.98 15.64
CA ASN A 164 -4.93 -17.69 15.68
C ASN A 164 -6.08 -17.01 14.92
N GLY A 165 -5.76 -16.36 13.78
CA GLY A 165 -6.77 -15.64 12.97
C GLY A 165 -7.02 -14.20 13.42
N ILE A 166 -6.36 -13.75 14.49
CA ILE A 166 -6.36 -12.36 14.93
C ILE A 166 -5.14 -11.68 14.35
N LEU A 167 -5.36 -10.64 13.56
CA LEU A 167 -4.32 -9.79 13.02
C LEU A 167 -4.01 -8.66 13.98
N THR A 168 -2.75 -8.26 14.01
CA THR A 168 -2.32 -7.06 14.70
C THR A 168 -2.02 -6.00 13.65
N VAL A 169 -2.61 -4.81 13.75
CA VAL A 169 -2.51 -3.78 12.72
C VAL A 169 -2.11 -2.42 13.25
N ASN A 170 -1.41 -1.66 12.43
CA ASN A 170 -1.21 -0.23 12.58
C ASN A 170 -2.16 0.49 11.60
N ASN A 171 -3.08 1.26 12.15
CA ASN A 171 -4.02 2.06 11.38
C ASN A 171 -3.53 3.52 11.32
N PRO A 172 -3.24 4.09 10.13
CA PRO A 172 -2.75 5.46 10.01
C PRO A 172 -3.69 6.57 10.53
N ILE A 173 -5.00 6.29 10.65
CA ILE A 173 -5.96 7.26 11.23
C ILE A 173 -5.78 7.38 12.75
N ASP A 174 -5.24 6.35 13.41
CA ASP A 174 -5.07 6.36 14.86
C ASP A 174 -4.06 7.46 15.26
N GLU A 175 -4.54 8.47 16.00
CA GLU A 175 -3.71 9.59 16.47
C GLU A 175 -2.88 9.22 17.70
N ASP A 176 -3.31 8.21 18.45
CA ASP A 176 -2.66 7.79 19.69
C ASP A 176 -1.75 6.57 19.45
N SER A 177 -0.48 6.72 19.80
CA SER A 177 0.49 5.63 19.73
C SER A 177 0.11 4.41 20.59
N SER A 178 -0.76 4.56 21.59
CA SER A 178 -1.30 3.45 22.38
C SER A 178 -2.19 2.52 21.55
N LYS A 179 -2.70 2.99 20.42
CA LYS A 179 -3.47 2.19 19.44
C LYS A 179 -2.58 1.42 18.45
N ALA A 180 -1.25 1.58 18.50
CA ALA A 180 -0.35 0.75 17.71
C ALA A 180 -0.59 -0.73 17.99
N HIS A 181 -0.50 -1.55 16.93
CA HIS A 181 -0.69 -2.99 17.03
C HIS A 181 -2.08 -3.41 17.54
N ARG A 182 -3.14 -2.67 17.15
CA ARG A 182 -4.52 -3.01 17.53
C ARG A 182 -4.97 -4.33 16.88
N PRO A 183 -5.79 -5.15 17.57
CA PRO A 183 -6.26 -6.42 17.02
C PRO A 183 -7.47 -6.22 16.09
N ILE A 184 -7.51 -6.99 14.99
CA ILE A 184 -8.70 -7.19 14.14
C ILE A 184 -8.80 -8.66 13.76
N TYR A 185 -10.02 -9.18 13.50
CA TYR A 185 -10.17 -10.53 12.97
C TYR A 185 -9.87 -10.55 11.47
N PHE A 186 -9.17 -11.59 11.00
CA PHE A 186 -8.95 -11.76 9.56
C PHE A 186 -10.26 -11.82 8.75
N GLU A 187 -11.29 -12.40 9.33
CA GLU A 187 -12.62 -12.51 8.71
C GLU A 187 -13.23 -11.14 8.39
N ASP A 188 -12.90 -10.12 9.19
CA ASP A 188 -13.38 -8.76 9.01
C ASP A 188 -12.51 -7.91 8.07
N LEU A 189 -11.25 -8.34 7.80
CA LEU A 189 -10.26 -7.55 7.06
C LEU A 189 -10.78 -7.01 5.72
N TYR A 190 -11.54 -7.82 5.00
CA TYR A 190 -12.04 -7.48 3.67
C TYR A 190 -13.55 -7.26 3.64
N THR A 191 -14.14 -6.85 4.77
CA THR A 191 -15.55 -6.45 4.83
C THR A 191 -15.77 -5.24 3.92
N ASN A 192 -16.81 -5.29 3.07
CA ASN A 192 -17.21 -4.26 2.10
C ASN A 192 -16.20 -3.90 1.00
N VAL A 193 -15.06 -4.58 0.88
CA VAL A 193 -14.05 -4.23 -0.14
C VAL A 193 -14.47 -4.55 -1.58
N GLU A 194 -15.50 -5.37 -1.78
CA GLU A 194 -16.08 -5.61 -3.12
C GLU A 194 -16.56 -4.32 -3.79
N MET A 195 -16.92 -3.29 -3.02
CA MET A 195 -17.24 -1.96 -3.53
C MET A 195 -16.05 -1.27 -4.17
N TYR A 196 -14.83 -1.66 -3.79
CA TYR A 196 -13.57 -1.12 -4.34
C TYR A 196 -13.11 -1.90 -5.56
N LYS A 197 -13.85 -2.96 -5.95
CA LYS A 197 -13.57 -3.82 -7.11
C LYS A 197 -12.21 -4.53 -7.02
N GLU A 198 -11.62 -4.61 -5.85
CA GLU A 198 -10.42 -5.39 -5.59
C GLU A 198 -10.27 -5.69 -4.08
N THR A 199 -9.77 -6.90 -3.79
CA THR A 199 -9.09 -7.19 -2.52
C THR A 199 -7.60 -7.15 -2.79
N THR A 200 -6.84 -6.40 -1.99
CA THR A 200 -5.40 -6.25 -2.23
C THR A 200 -4.60 -6.36 -0.94
N LEU A 201 -3.57 -7.20 -1.01
CA LEU A 201 -2.51 -7.31 -0.03
C LEU A 201 -1.17 -7.03 -0.74
N ILE A 202 -0.39 -6.13 -0.20
CA ILE A 202 0.99 -5.85 -0.64
C ILE A 202 1.91 -6.38 0.45
N THR A 203 2.84 -7.27 0.11
CA THR A 203 3.88 -7.70 1.03
C THR A 203 5.21 -7.11 0.60
N VAL A 204 6.00 -6.57 1.54
CA VAL A 204 7.24 -5.84 1.24
C VAL A 204 8.39 -6.43 2.04
N GLY A 205 9.50 -6.73 1.39
CA GLY A 205 10.71 -7.25 2.04
C GLY A 205 11.99 -6.74 1.40
N LYS A 206 13.12 -6.98 2.05
CA LYS A 206 14.47 -6.68 1.54
C LYS A 206 14.95 -7.66 0.46
N LYS A 207 14.27 -8.79 0.31
CA LYS A 207 14.59 -9.82 -0.69
C LYS A 207 13.42 -10.03 -1.61
N SER A 208 13.72 -10.25 -2.90
CA SER A 208 12.72 -10.72 -3.85
C SER A 208 12.17 -12.09 -3.46
N LEU A 209 10.89 -12.33 -3.72
CA LEU A 209 10.31 -13.68 -3.64
C LEU A 209 10.73 -14.54 -4.84
N ASP A 210 10.98 -13.90 -5.96
CA ASP A 210 11.52 -14.55 -7.16
C ASP A 210 13.05 -14.64 -7.04
N LYS A 211 13.55 -15.86 -6.86
CA LYS A 211 14.99 -16.13 -6.68
C LYS A 211 15.81 -15.91 -7.95
N ASP A 212 15.14 -15.83 -9.11
CA ASP A 212 15.75 -15.67 -10.42
C ASP A 212 15.77 -14.21 -10.90
N LEU A 213 15.04 -13.31 -10.25
CA LEU A 213 15.13 -11.88 -10.46
C LEU A 213 16.38 -11.31 -9.77
N VAL A 214 17.49 -11.31 -10.51
CA VAL A 214 18.59 -10.39 -10.20
C VAL A 214 18.13 -9.01 -10.70
N PRO A 215 17.84 -8.06 -9.84
CA PRO A 215 17.49 -6.72 -10.29
C PRO A 215 18.73 -6.15 -11.00
N GLU A 216 18.68 -6.00 -12.31
CA GLU A 216 19.59 -5.04 -12.94
C GLU A 216 19.25 -3.68 -12.33
N PRO A 217 20.25 -2.92 -11.84
CA PRO A 217 20.01 -1.59 -11.30
C PRO A 217 19.58 -0.65 -12.44
N VAL A 218 18.27 -0.57 -12.66
CA VAL A 218 17.67 0.29 -13.70
C VAL A 218 17.39 1.69 -13.14
N LEU A 219 18.23 2.21 -12.28
CA LEU A 219 18.34 3.63 -12.02
C LEU A 219 19.51 4.19 -12.80
N SER A 220 19.58 3.90 -14.08
CA SER A 220 20.45 4.64 -15.00
C SER A 220 19.58 5.57 -15.84
N ASP A 221 20.08 6.74 -16.06
CA ASP A 221 19.91 7.70 -17.14
C ASP A 221 18.54 7.85 -17.86
N LYS A 222 17.73 6.80 -18.03
CA LYS A 222 16.43 6.88 -18.69
C LYS A 222 15.35 7.62 -17.91
N TYR A 223 15.41 7.64 -16.58
CA TYR A 223 14.44 8.39 -15.77
C TYR A 223 14.76 9.88 -15.79
N LEU A 224 16.01 10.26 -15.96
CA LEU A 224 16.46 11.65 -16.08
C LEU A 224 16.11 12.28 -17.43
N GLU A 225 15.86 11.50 -18.46
CA GLU A 225 15.42 12.01 -19.77
C GLU A 225 13.95 12.47 -19.79
N TYR A 226 13.10 11.97 -18.86
CA TYR A 226 11.69 12.38 -18.75
C TYR A 226 11.47 13.59 -17.83
N VAL A 227 12.49 14.01 -17.08
CA VAL A 227 12.42 15.15 -16.14
C VAL A 227 13.19 16.38 -16.66
N ARG A 228 13.80 16.29 -17.84
CA ARG A 228 14.39 17.39 -18.60
C ARG A 228 13.48 17.78 -19.76
#